data_3ebcd0f0064e410da1d1d07d4886f014
#
_entry.id   3ebcd0f0064e410da1d1d07d4886f014
#
_cell.length_a   1.000
_cell.length_b   1.000
_cell.length_c   1.000
_cell.angle_alpha   90.00
_cell.angle_beta   90.00
_cell.angle_gamma   90.00
#
_symmetry.space_group_name_H-M   'P 1'
#
loop_
_entity.id
_entity.type
_entity.pdbx_description
1 polymer ?
#
loop_
_entity_poly.entity_id
_entity_poly.type
_entity_poly.pdbx_seq_one_letter_code
_entity_poly.pdbx_strand_id
1 'polypeptide(L)'
;MKRTYLYSMLALCVSAACHAETYPAPIGPSQSDFGGVGLLQTPTARMAREGEISLNYRDNDQYRYYSASVQLFPWLETTLRYTDVRTKQYSSVEAFSGDQTYKDKAFDVKLRLWEESCWMPQVSVGAKDIGGTGLFDAEYIVASKAWGPFDFSLGLGWGYLGTSGNVKNPFCSYSDKYCYRDNSYQKAGSINGDQMFHGPASLFGGVEYQTPWQPLRLKLEYEGNDYSQDFAGKIEQKSKFNVGAIYRVTDWADVNLSYERGNTVMFGFTLRTNFNDMRPHYNDNARPAYRPEPQDAILQHSVVANQLTLLKYNAGLADPKIQVKGDTLYVTGEQVKYRCLLY
;
A
#
# COMPACT_ATOMS: atom_id res chain seq x y z
N MET A 1 -41.31 22.63 -5.37
CA MET A 1 -40.20 23.42 -5.92
C MET A 1 -38.86 23.21 -5.20
N LYS A 2 -38.73 23.18 -3.87
CA LYS A 2 -37.42 23.02 -3.18
C LYS A 2 -36.69 21.69 -3.47
N ARG A 3 -37.37 20.57 -3.69
CA ARG A 3 -36.74 19.27 -3.99
C ARG A 3 -36.13 19.19 -5.39
N THR A 4 -36.76 19.83 -6.36
CA THR A 4 -36.29 19.83 -7.76
C THR A 4 -34.96 20.57 -7.93
N TYR A 5 -34.77 21.67 -7.18
CA TYR A 5 -33.51 22.43 -7.17
C TYR A 5 -32.36 21.65 -6.52
N LEU A 6 -32.65 20.82 -5.52
CA LEU A 6 -31.63 20.00 -4.86
C LEU A 6 -31.09 18.91 -5.82
N TYR A 7 -32.00 18.28 -6.58
CA TYR A 7 -31.58 17.25 -7.55
C TYR A 7 -30.88 17.88 -8.76
N SER A 8 -31.27 19.06 -9.22
CA SER A 8 -30.55 19.74 -10.30
C SER A 8 -29.19 20.27 -9.86
N MET A 9 -29.06 20.71 -8.60
CA MET A 9 -27.77 21.13 -8.04
C MET A 9 -26.83 19.95 -7.84
N LEU A 10 -27.35 18.80 -7.35
CA LEU A 10 -26.62 17.56 -7.26
C LEU A 10 -26.17 17.05 -8.64
N ALA A 11 -27.05 17.08 -9.64
CA ALA A 11 -26.74 16.68 -11.01
C ALA A 11 -25.67 17.57 -11.66
N LEU A 12 -25.69 18.89 -11.38
CA LEU A 12 -24.65 19.83 -11.86
C LEU A 12 -23.29 19.56 -11.19
N CYS A 13 -23.28 19.28 -9.89
CA CYS A 13 -22.03 18.94 -9.19
C CYS A 13 -21.42 17.63 -9.72
N VAL A 14 -22.24 16.64 -10.06
CA VAL A 14 -21.77 15.35 -10.56
C VAL A 14 -21.33 15.45 -12.03
N SER A 15 -21.99 16.26 -12.87
CA SER A 15 -21.54 16.48 -14.25
C SER A 15 -20.20 17.23 -14.33
N ALA A 16 -19.93 18.14 -13.39
CA ALA A 16 -18.66 18.83 -13.29
C ALA A 16 -17.48 17.89 -12.93
N ALA A 17 -17.75 16.82 -12.15
CA ALA A 17 -16.74 15.85 -11.75
C ALA A 17 -16.28 14.93 -12.90
N CYS A 18 -17.03 14.86 -14.00
CA CYS A 18 -16.71 14.02 -15.15
C CYS A 18 -15.91 14.74 -16.25
N HIS A 19 -15.65 16.03 -16.10
CA HIS A 19 -14.79 16.78 -17.03
C HIS A 19 -13.34 16.62 -16.60
N ALA A 20 -12.51 16.11 -17.50
CA ALA A 20 -11.07 16.07 -17.34
C ALA A 20 -10.52 17.49 -17.37
N GLU A 21 -10.46 18.13 -16.21
CA GLU A 21 -9.77 19.41 -16.08
C GLU A 21 -8.25 19.19 -16.07
N THR A 22 -7.52 20.19 -16.56
CA THR A 22 -6.05 20.21 -16.70
C THR A 22 -5.35 20.40 -15.35
N TYR A 23 -5.65 19.56 -14.39
CA TYR A 23 -4.85 19.47 -13.16
C TYR A 23 -3.63 18.57 -13.38
N PRO A 24 -2.50 18.82 -12.72
CA PRO A 24 -1.38 17.91 -12.76
C PRO A 24 -1.86 16.51 -12.37
N ALA A 25 -1.47 15.50 -13.12
CA ALA A 25 -1.84 14.12 -12.82
C ALA A 25 -1.45 13.79 -11.36
N PRO A 26 -2.32 13.15 -10.57
CA PRO A 26 -2.01 12.75 -9.20
C PRO A 26 -0.76 11.87 -9.19
N ILE A 27 0.17 12.11 -8.26
CA ILE A 27 1.43 11.35 -8.15
C ILE A 27 1.20 9.93 -7.61
N GLY A 28 -0.01 9.45 -7.64
CA GLY A 28 -0.44 8.20 -7.00
C GLY A 28 -0.72 8.36 -5.50
N PRO A 29 -1.36 7.39 -4.88
CA PRO A 29 -1.77 7.47 -3.48
C PRO A 29 -0.58 7.50 -2.53
N SER A 30 -0.79 8.08 -1.35
CA SER A 30 0.20 8.21 -0.30
C SER A 30 -0.10 7.27 0.86
N GLN A 31 0.92 6.95 1.64
CA GLN A 31 0.82 6.06 2.80
C GLN A 31 0.35 6.82 4.05
N SER A 32 -0.42 6.14 4.90
CA SER A 32 -0.78 6.61 6.24
C SER A 32 0.40 6.43 7.23
N ASP A 33 0.24 6.90 8.46
CA ASP A 33 1.26 6.72 9.49
C ASP A 33 1.38 5.27 9.97
N PHE A 34 0.29 4.53 9.92
CA PHE A 34 0.28 3.08 10.19
C PHE A 34 0.85 2.22 9.06
N GLY A 35 1.09 2.83 7.88
CA GLY A 35 1.33 2.12 6.64
C GLY A 35 0.03 1.79 5.92
N GLY A 36 0.14 1.34 4.67
CA GLY A 36 -1.01 1.23 3.78
C GLY A 36 -1.50 2.59 3.26
N VAL A 37 -2.18 2.56 2.11
CA VAL A 37 -2.68 3.80 1.50
C VAL A 37 -3.76 4.44 2.38
N GLY A 38 -3.55 5.70 2.75
CA GLY A 38 -4.44 6.42 3.66
C GLY A 38 -4.17 7.91 3.75
N LEU A 39 -4.95 8.59 4.62
CA LEU A 39 -4.68 9.97 5.00
C LEU A 39 -3.50 10.05 5.97
N LEU A 40 -3.71 10.43 7.21
CA LEU A 40 -2.69 10.45 8.27
C LEU A 40 -2.89 9.23 9.18
N GLN A 41 -3.86 9.25 10.06
CA GLN A 41 -4.20 8.15 10.97
C GLN A 41 -5.26 7.19 10.39
N THR A 42 -6.01 7.63 9.39
CA THR A 42 -7.15 6.89 8.83
C THR A 42 -6.90 6.35 7.42
N PRO A 43 -7.47 5.19 7.09
CA PRO A 43 -7.36 4.61 5.75
C PRO A 43 -8.23 5.38 4.73
N THR A 44 -7.86 5.27 3.45
CA THR A 44 -8.71 5.65 2.32
C THR A 44 -9.11 4.41 1.53
N ALA A 45 -10.08 4.55 0.62
CA ALA A 45 -10.43 3.47 -0.28
C ALA A 45 -9.37 3.23 -1.38
N ARG A 46 -8.43 4.15 -1.54
CA ARG A 46 -7.41 4.11 -2.58
C ARG A 46 -6.47 2.92 -2.43
N MET A 47 -5.98 2.43 -3.56
CA MET A 47 -4.99 1.34 -3.67
C MET A 47 -3.73 1.86 -4.34
N ALA A 48 -2.58 1.32 -3.97
CA ALA A 48 -1.33 1.53 -4.69
C ALA A 48 -1.35 0.80 -6.05
N ARG A 49 -0.30 0.94 -6.84
CA ARG A 49 -0.13 0.15 -8.08
C ARG A 49 0.14 -1.30 -7.74
N GLU A 50 -0.46 -2.22 -8.50
CA GLU A 50 -0.14 -3.65 -8.37
C GLU A 50 1.36 -3.89 -8.43
N GLY A 51 1.86 -4.71 -7.49
CA GLY A 51 3.30 -5.00 -7.34
C GLY A 51 4.08 -3.91 -6.59
N GLU A 52 3.44 -2.81 -6.14
CA GLU A 52 4.13 -1.77 -5.35
C GLU A 52 4.41 -2.26 -3.92
N ILE A 53 5.65 -2.02 -3.49
CA ILE A 53 6.07 -2.17 -2.11
C ILE A 53 6.44 -0.79 -1.59
N SER A 54 5.94 -0.46 -0.41
CA SER A 54 6.25 0.77 0.32
C SER A 54 6.82 0.45 1.69
N LEU A 55 7.98 1.00 2.01
CA LEU A 55 8.58 0.95 3.34
C LEU A 55 8.41 2.31 4.00
N ASN A 56 7.82 2.33 5.19
CA ASN A 56 7.47 3.55 5.89
C ASN A 56 8.16 3.63 7.24
N TYR A 57 8.60 4.83 7.57
CA TYR A 57 9.04 5.23 8.90
C TYR A 57 8.24 6.45 9.35
N ARG A 58 7.70 6.40 10.57
CA ARG A 58 6.96 7.50 11.20
C ARG A 58 7.38 7.61 12.66
N ASP A 59 7.54 8.83 13.15
CA ASP A 59 8.01 9.08 14.51
C ASP A 59 7.29 10.27 15.12
N ASN A 60 6.79 10.08 16.34
CA ASN A 60 6.31 11.12 17.24
C ASN A 60 6.73 10.84 18.69
N ASP A 61 6.25 11.62 19.63
CA ASP A 61 6.64 11.49 21.04
C ASP A 61 6.20 10.16 21.67
N GLN A 62 5.07 9.60 21.24
CA GLN A 62 4.46 8.39 21.82
C GLN A 62 4.82 7.13 21.06
N TYR A 63 4.90 7.22 19.73
CA TYR A 63 5.01 6.07 18.83
C TYR A 63 6.09 6.25 17.77
N ARG A 64 6.71 5.15 17.44
CA ARG A 64 7.54 5.01 16.25
C ARG A 64 7.07 3.81 15.45
N TYR A 65 6.66 4.06 14.22
CA TYR A 65 6.14 3.04 13.32
C TYR A 65 7.14 2.71 12.22
N TYR A 66 7.33 1.43 12.02
CA TYR A 66 8.00 0.86 10.87
C TYR A 66 6.97 -0.02 10.16
N SER A 67 6.71 0.22 8.89
CA SER A 67 5.77 -0.62 8.16
C SER A 67 6.26 -0.94 6.76
N ALA A 68 5.84 -2.12 6.28
CA ALA A 68 6.03 -2.57 4.91
C ALA A 68 4.65 -2.88 4.32
N SER A 69 4.22 -2.12 3.32
CA SER A 69 2.95 -2.31 2.64
C SER A 69 3.19 -2.87 1.26
N VAL A 70 2.38 -3.84 0.86
CA VAL A 70 2.48 -4.53 -0.44
C VAL A 70 1.12 -4.52 -1.11
N GLN A 71 1.05 -3.99 -2.33
CA GLN A 71 -0.10 -4.13 -3.20
C GLN A 71 0.01 -5.44 -3.97
N LEU A 72 -0.55 -6.52 -3.42
CA LEU A 72 -0.43 -7.86 -4.00
C LEU A 72 -1.22 -8.02 -5.30
N PHE A 73 -2.45 -7.49 -5.33
CA PHE A 73 -3.34 -7.46 -6.48
C PHE A 73 -3.99 -6.08 -6.58
N PRO A 74 -4.60 -5.70 -7.70
CA PRO A 74 -5.28 -4.41 -7.82
C PRO A 74 -6.33 -4.14 -6.73
N TRP A 75 -6.84 -5.20 -6.08
CA TRP A 75 -7.90 -5.17 -5.08
C TRP A 75 -7.44 -5.56 -3.67
N LEU A 76 -6.17 -5.98 -3.47
CA LEU A 76 -5.64 -6.46 -2.19
C LEU A 76 -4.36 -5.73 -1.80
N GLU A 77 -4.43 -4.97 -0.72
CA GLU A 77 -3.29 -4.37 -0.02
C GLU A 77 -3.07 -5.08 1.31
N THR A 78 -1.83 -5.37 1.64
CA THR A 78 -1.42 -5.91 2.94
C THR A 78 -0.33 -5.05 3.54
N THR A 79 -0.32 -4.93 4.88
CA THR A 79 0.70 -4.15 5.60
C THR A 79 1.19 -4.93 6.80
N LEU A 80 2.51 -5.05 6.92
CA LEU A 80 3.19 -5.48 8.12
C LEU A 80 3.67 -4.24 8.87
N ARG A 81 3.36 -4.14 10.16
CA ARG A 81 3.77 -3.02 10.98
C ARG A 81 4.50 -3.50 12.23
N TYR A 82 5.55 -2.80 12.57
CA TYR A 82 6.27 -2.90 13.85
C TYR A 82 6.22 -1.55 14.53
N THR A 83 5.61 -1.50 15.73
CA THR A 83 5.41 -0.28 16.49
C THR A 83 6.24 -0.30 17.75
N ASP A 84 7.00 0.76 17.97
CA ASP A 84 7.67 1.03 19.23
C ASP A 84 6.82 2.00 20.05
N VAL A 85 6.31 1.54 21.20
CA VAL A 85 5.53 2.33 22.15
C VAL A 85 6.50 3.00 23.14
N ARG A 86 6.93 4.20 22.83
CA ARG A 86 8.02 4.89 23.52
C ARG A 86 7.72 5.29 24.96
N THR A 87 6.45 5.34 25.31
CA THR A 87 5.96 5.74 26.66
C THR A 87 5.82 4.58 27.63
N LYS A 88 6.00 3.34 27.18
CA LYS A 88 5.89 2.15 28.02
C LYS A 88 7.10 1.25 27.94
N GLN A 89 7.53 0.74 29.07
CA GLN A 89 8.56 -0.29 29.13
C GLN A 89 7.95 -1.67 28.82
N TYR A 90 8.77 -2.54 28.24
CA TYR A 90 8.39 -3.91 27.91
C TYR A 90 8.04 -4.72 29.16
N SER A 91 8.77 -4.53 30.25
CA SER A 91 8.53 -5.16 31.55
C SER A 91 8.79 -4.16 32.67
N SER A 92 8.07 -4.33 33.78
CA SER A 92 8.34 -3.61 35.03
C SER A 92 9.58 -4.12 35.76
N VAL A 93 10.15 -5.24 35.30
CA VAL A 93 11.35 -5.86 35.89
C VAL A 93 12.56 -5.50 35.05
N GLU A 94 13.36 -4.54 35.54
CA GLU A 94 14.55 -4.05 34.86
C GLU A 94 15.59 -5.16 34.55
N ALA A 95 15.75 -6.11 35.43
CA ALA A 95 16.65 -7.25 35.26
C ALA A 95 16.25 -8.16 34.07
N PHE A 96 14.98 -8.10 33.63
CA PHE A 96 14.45 -8.91 32.52
C PHE A 96 14.54 -8.18 31.16
N SER A 97 14.20 -6.91 31.13
CA SER A 97 14.04 -6.17 29.86
C SER A 97 14.95 -4.93 29.74
N GLY A 98 15.65 -4.53 30.82
CA GLY A 98 16.38 -3.26 30.85
C GLY A 98 15.45 -2.10 30.50
N ASP A 99 15.97 -1.13 29.78
CA ASP A 99 15.24 0.07 29.32
C ASP A 99 14.43 -0.16 28.04
N GLN A 100 14.21 -1.41 27.63
CA GLN A 100 13.49 -1.71 26.40
C GLN A 100 12.04 -1.26 26.48
N THR A 101 11.61 -0.46 25.49
CA THR A 101 10.23 -0.05 25.32
C THR A 101 9.36 -1.17 24.75
N TYR A 102 8.05 -1.07 24.93
CA TYR A 102 7.10 -2.06 24.44
C TYR A 102 7.04 -2.08 22.92
N LYS A 103 6.96 -3.27 22.34
CA LYS A 103 6.95 -3.50 20.87
C LYS A 103 5.68 -4.21 20.47
N ASP A 104 5.01 -3.65 19.47
CA ASP A 104 3.83 -4.20 18.85
C ASP A 104 4.15 -4.71 17.44
N LYS A 105 3.49 -5.79 17.04
CA LYS A 105 3.58 -6.35 15.68
C LYS A 105 2.16 -6.52 15.16
N ALA A 106 1.89 -5.96 14.01
CA ALA A 106 0.56 -5.96 13.41
C ALA A 106 0.60 -6.40 11.94
N PHE A 107 -0.49 -7.02 11.53
CA PHE A 107 -0.78 -7.35 10.14
C PHE A 107 -2.13 -6.76 9.77
N ASP A 108 -2.14 -5.90 8.73
CA ASP A 108 -3.32 -5.23 8.24
C ASP A 108 -3.67 -5.73 6.83
N VAL A 109 -4.96 -5.77 6.51
CA VAL A 109 -5.48 -6.14 5.19
C VAL A 109 -6.51 -5.12 4.75
N LYS A 110 -6.46 -4.72 3.47
CA LYS A 110 -7.48 -3.88 2.84
C LYS A 110 -7.89 -4.49 1.50
N LEU A 111 -9.20 -4.58 1.29
CA LEU A 111 -9.83 -5.12 0.08
C LEU A 111 -10.63 -4.03 -0.60
N ARG A 112 -10.37 -3.78 -1.89
CA ARG A 112 -11.20 -2.94 -2.73
C ARG A 112 -12.42 -3.73 -3.19
N LEU A 113 -13.61 -3.24 -2.88
CA LEU A 113 -14.87 -3.85 -3.27
C LEU A 113 -15.26 -3.48 -4.72
N TRP A 114 -15.08 -2.19 -5.08
CA TRP A 114 -15.24 -1.71 -6.46
C TRP A 114 -14.43 -0.44 -6.69
N GLU A 115 -14.17 -0.16 -7.96
CA GLU A 115 -13.42 1.02 -8.41
C GLU A 115 -14.30 2.27 -8.48
N GLU A 116 -13.63 3.42 -8.44
CA GLU A 116 -14.29 4.68 -8.71
C GLU A 116 -14.78 4.73 -10.16
N SER A 117 -15.99 5.22 -10.33
CA SER A 117 -16.54 5.56 -11.65
C SER A 117 -16.99 7.03 -11.64
N CYS A 118 -17.53 7.52 -12.75
CA CYS A 118 -18.06 8.87 -12.83
C CYS A 118 -19.07 9.17 -11.69
N TRP A 119 -19.94 8.22 -11.35
CA TRP A 119 -21.03 8.35 -10.39
C TRP A 119 -20.73 7.76 -9.01
N MET A 120 -19.99 6.67 -8.99
CA MET A 120 -19.75 5.89 -7.75
C MET A 120 -18.35 6.17 -7.18
N PRO A 121 -18.22 6.33 -5.86
CA PRO A 121 -16.93 6.37 -5.22
C PRO A 121 -16.26 5.00 -5.28
N GLN A 122 -14.94 4.96 -5.18
CA GLN A 122 -14.22 3.73 -4.85
C GLN A 122 -14.58 3.33 -3.42
N VAL A 123 -14.81 2.04 -3.16
CA VAL A 123 -15.08 1.53 -1.81
C VAL A 123 -14.14 0.41 -1.46
N SER A 124 -13.63 0.46 -0.24
CA SER A 124 -12.77 -0.57 0.33
C SER A 124 -13.23 -0.92 1.75
N VAL A 125 -12.98 -2.14 2.14
CA VAL A 125 -13.13 -2.66 3.49
C VAL A 125 -11.77 -3.16 3.97
N GLY A 126 -11.50 -3.01 5.26
CA GLY A 126 -10.23 -3.51 5.79
C GLY A 126 -10.29 -3.81 7.27
N ALA A 127 -9.28 -4.52 7.70
CA ALA A 127 -9.04 -4.82 9.10
C ALA A 127 -7.56 -4.57 9.43
N LYS A 128 -7.33 -3.90 10.55
CA LYS A 128 -6.01 -3.57 11.08
C LYS A 128 -5.71 -4.50 12.23
N ASP A 129 -4.45 -4.89 12.36
CA ASP A 129 -3.92 -5.69 13.47
C ASP A 129 -4.65 -7.05 13.66
N ILE A 130 -5.04 -7.69 12.55
CA ILE A 130 -5.84 -8.93 12.57
C ILE A 130 -5.06 -10.17 13.02
N GLY A 131 -3.77 -10.14 13.11
CA GLY A 131 -2.90 -11.27 13.48
C GLY A 131 -1.74 -10.85 14.36
N GLY A 132 -1.80 -9.67 14.96
CA GLY A 132 -0.76 -9.07 15.78
C GLY A 132 -1.00 -9.20 17.28
N THR A 133 -0.69 -8.14 18.01
CA THR A 133 -0.92 -8.05 19.47
C THR A 133 -2.31 -7.49 19.82
N GLY A 134 -3.03 -6.93 18.84
CA GLY A 134 -4.37 -6.38 19.00
C GLY A 134 -4.40 -4.98 19.63
N LEU A 135 -3.27 -4.26 19.69
CA LEU A 135 -3.25 -2.90 20.26
C LEU A 135 -3.97 -1.86 19.41
N PHE A 136 -3.97 -2.07 18.10
CA PHE A 136 -4.57 -1.17 17.11
C PHE A 136 -5.63 -1.89 16.29
N ASP A 137 -6.25 -2.92 16.88
CA ASP A 137 -7.23 -3.72 16.17
C ASP A 137 -8.43 -2.84 15.77
N ALA A 138 -8.77 -2.86 14.51
CA ALA A 138 -9.87 -2.08 13.96
C ALA A 138 -10.38 -2.67 12.66
N GLU A 139 -11.66 -2.52 12.41
CA GLU A 139 -12.28 -2.76 11.12
C GLU A 139 -12.83 -1.46 10.56
N TYR A 140 -12.94 -1.38 9.26
CA TYR A 140 -13.49 -0.20 8.62
C TYR A 140 -14.09 -0.51 7.24
N ILE A 141 -15.01 0.36 6.86
CA ILE A 141 -15.46 0.53 5.48
C ILE A 141 -15.23 1.98 5.10
N VAL A 142 -14.69 2.23 3.92
CA VAL A 142 -14.35 3.59 3.48
C VAL A 142 -14.66 3.78 2.01
N ALA A 143 -15.17 4.96 1.67
CA ALA A 143 -15.42 5.40 0.31
C ALA A 143 -14.52 6.59 -0.02
N SER A 144 -13.95 6.62 -1.24
CA SER A 144 -13.12 7.72 -1.73
C SER A 144 -13.60 8.18 -3.09
N LYS A 145 -13.65 9.51 -3.28
CA LYS A 145 -14.10 10.16 -4.51
C LYS A 145 -13.22 11.35 -4.85
N ALA A 146 -12.62 11.31 -6.04
CA ALA A 146 -11.83 12.41 -6.57
C ALA A 146 -12.74 13.48 -7.20
N TRP A 147 -12.39 14.74 -7.00
CA TRP A 147 -13.01 15.89 -7.65
C TRP A 147 -11.96 16.97 -7.90
N GLY A 148 -11.55 17.09 -9.16
CA GLY A 148 -10.45 17.99 -9.54
C GLY A 148 -9.17 17.65 -8.76
N PRO A 149 -8.52 18.61 -8.10
CA PRO A 149 -7.31 18.37 -7.32
C PRO A 149 -7.56 17.76 -5.93
N PHE A 150 -8.83 17.55 -5.55
CA PHE A 150 -9.22 17.04 -4.24
C PHE A 150 -9.60 15.57 -4.31
N ASP A 151 -9.16 14.79 -3.33
CA ASP A 151 -9.57 13.41 -3.13
C ASP A 151 -10.21 13.27 -1.75
N PHE A 152 -11.54 13.14 -1.74
CA PHE A 152 -12.33 13.05 -0.51
C PHE A 152 -12.48 11.60 -0.08
N SER A 153 -12.37 11.35 1.20
CA SER A 153 -12.61 10.04 1.81
C SER A 153 -13.54 10.17 3.01
N LEU A 154 -14.48 9.24 3.13
CA LEU A 154 -15.38 9.11 4.26
C LEU A 154 -15.52 7.63 4.62
N GLY A 155 -15.33 7.31 5.88
CA GLY A 155 -15.39 5.95 6.38
C GLY A 155 -16.13 5.82 7.70
N LEU A 156 -16.48 4.59 8.02
CA LEU A 156 -16.99 4.14 9.30
C LEU A 156 -16.02 3.10 9.86
N GLY A 157 -15.55 3.31 11.08
CA GLY A 157 -14.58 2.45 11.76
C GLY A 157 -15.10 1.91 13.09
N TRP A 158 -14.59 0.75 13.46
CA TRP A 158 -14.78 0.07 14.73
C TRP A 158 -13.43 -0.18 15.38
N GLY A 159 -13.44 -0.64 16.64
CA GLY A 159 -12.20 -0.86 17.38
C GLY A 159 -11.41 0.44 17.56
N TYR A 160 -10.10 0.42 17.32
CA TYR A 160 -9.23 1.60 17.47
C TYR A 160 -9.69 2.82 16.64
N LEU A 161 -10.25 2.60 15.45
CA LEU A 161 -10.80 3.67 14.61
C LEU A 161 -12.18 4.17 15.06
N GLY A 162 -12.83 3.46 15.98
CA GLY A 162 -14.22 3.72 16.40
C GLY A 162 -14.40 4.21 17.81
N THR A 163 -13.33 4.44 18.59
CA THR A 163 -13.39 4.64 20.05
C THR A 163 -14.20 5.87 20.48
N SER A 164 -14.27 6.95 19.70
CA SER A 164 -15.10 8.11 20.03
C SER A 164 -16.59 7.86 19.97
N GLY A 165 -17.06 6.77 19.37
CA GLY A 165 -18.48 6.38 19.38
C GLY A 165 -19.43 7.44 18.85
N ASN A 166 -18.98 8.26 17.88
CA ASN A 166 -19.77 9.39 17.38
C ASN A 166 -20.97 8.98 16.52
N VAL A 167 -21.06 7.68 16.20
CA VAL A 167 -22.21 7.08 15.50
C VAL A 167 -22.60 5.79 16.22
N LYS A 168 -23.91 5.53 16.33
CA LYS A 168 -24.39 4.25 16.82
C LYS A 168 -23.96 3.15 15.87
N ASN A 169 -23.36 2.10 16.39
CA ASN A 169 -22.96 0.94 15.58
C ASN A 169 -24.19 0.39 14.83
N PRO A 170 -24.19 0.39 13.49
CA PRO A 170 -25.34 -0.05 12.69
C PRO A 170 -25.69 -1.52 12.93
N PHE A 171 -24.71 -2.35 13.26
CA PHE A 171 -24.94 -3.77 13.53
C PHE A 171 -25.63 -4.05 14.88
N CYS A 172 -25.62 -3.10 15.82
CA CYS A 172 -26.41 -3.19 17.05
C CYS A 172 -27.92 -3.31 16.79
N SER A 173 -28.42 -2.80 15.68
CA SER A 173 -29.84 -2.96 15.33
C SER A 173 -30.18 -4.39 14.89
N TYR A 174 -29.17 -5.15 14.48
CA TYR A 174 -29.33 -6.56 14.07
C TYR A 174 -29.17 -7.51 15.26
N SER A 175 -28.19 -7.27 16.14
CA SER A 175 -27.98 -8.06 17.35
C SER A 175 -27.22 -7.25 18.41
N ASP A 176 -27.66 -7.37 19.68
CA ASP A 176 -27.02 -6.69 20.82
C ASP A 176 -25.56 -7.10 21.03
N LYS A 177 -25.14 -8.26 20.51
CA LYS A 177 -23.74 -8.71 20.55
C LYS A 177 -22.80 -7.70 19.91
N TYR A 178 -23.22 -7.04 18.83
CA TYR A 178 -22.39 -6.05 18.13
C TYR A 178 -22.25 -4.72 18.88
N CYS A 179 -23.03 -4.50 19.96
CA CYS A 179 -22.95 -3.27 20.72
C CYS A 179 -21.75 -3.21 21.66
N TYR A 180 -21.13 -4.35 21.94
CA TYR A 180 -20.04 -4.47 22.91
C TYR A 180 -18.83 -5.12 22.24
N ARG A 181 -17.63 -4.60 22.53
CA ARG A 181 -16.35 -5.17 22.14
C ARG A 181 -15.59 -5.55 23.39
N ASP A 182 -15.09 -6.76 23.45
CA ASP A 182 -14.19 -7.19 24.52
C ASP A 182 -12.78 -6.62 24.19
N ASN A 183 -12.32 -5.72 25.04
CA ASN A 183 -11.00 -5.10 24.94
C ASN A 183 -9.93 -5.91 25.70
N SER A 184 -10.24 -7.14 26.14
CA SER A 184 -9.21 -8.00 26.72
C SER A 184 -8.17 -8.35 25.66
N TYR A 185 -6.91 -8.00 25.94
CA TYR A 185 -5.78 -8.33 25.07
C TYR A 185 -5.71 -9.84 24.87
N GLN A 186 -5.86 -10.27 23.66
CA GLN A 186 -5.79 -11.66 23.30
C GLN A 186 -4.34 -12.13 23.17
N LYS A 187 -4.17 -13.46 23.12
CA LYS A 187 -2.84 -14.02 22.86
C LYS A 187 -2.34 -13.49 21.50
N ALA A 188 -1.16 -12.88 21.52
CA ALA A 188 -0.52 -12.38 20.31
C ALA A 188 -0.53 -13.46 19.21
N GLY A 189 -0.92 -13.07 18.00
CA GLY A 189 -1.00 -13.95 16.85
C GLY A 189 -2.32 -14.70 16.65
N SER A 190 -3.35 -14.47 17.49
CA SER A 190 -4.69 -15.03 17.25
C SER A 190 -5.54 -14.06 16.41
N ILE A 191 -6.26 -14.59 15.43
CA ILE A 191 -7.26 -13.83 14.67
C ILE A 191 -8.59 -13.88 15.45
N ASN A 192 -9.02 -12.72 15.93
CA ASN A 192 -10.27 -12.62 16.69
C ASN A 192 -11.46 -12.27 15.78
N GLY A 193 -11.85 -13.20 14.91
CA GLY A 193 -12.98 -13.00 14.01
C GLY A 193 -14.32 -12.74 14.71
N ASP A 194 -14.47 -13.21 15.94
CA ASP A 194 -15.72 -13.09 16.71
C ASP A 194 -15.99 -11.66 17.22
N GLN A 195 -14.99 -10.80 17.22
CA GLN A 195 -15.11 -9.40 17.67
C GLN A 195 -15.16 -8.38 16.52
N MET A 196 -15.13 -8.85 15.27
CA MET A 196 -15.20 -7.96 14.12
C MET A 196 -16.50 -7.17 14.08
N PHE A 197 -16.39 -5.85 13.83
CA PHE A 197 -17.49 -4.89 13.77
C PHE A 197 -18.28 -4.72 15.09
N HIS A 198 -17.69 -5.12 16.20
CA HIS A 198 -18.28 -4.98 17.53
C HIS A 198 -17.85 -3.68 18.21
N GLY A 199 -18.67 -3.25 19.20
CA GLY A 199 -18.41 -2.07 20.03
C GLY A 199 -18.81 -0.75 19.39
N PRO A 200 -18.26 0.38 19.89
CA PRO A 200 -18.54 1.70 19.37
C PRO A 200 -18.08 1.85 17.94
N ALA A 201 -18.79 2.66 17.16
CA ALA A 201 -18.45 2.99 15.79
C ALA A 201 -18.24 4.51 15.64
N SER A 202 -17.35 4.91 14.75
CA SER A 202 -17.10 6.31 14.48
C SER A 202 -16.95 6.58 12.99
N LEU A 203 -17.50 7.72 12.56
CA LEU A 203 -17.15 8.30 11.27
C LEU A 203 -15.74 8.87 11.36
N PHE A 204 -15.00 8.68 10.30
CA PHE A 204 -13.71 9.31 10.04
C PHE A 204 -13.63 9.70 8.56
N GLY A 205 -12.70 10.55 8.21
CA GLY A 205 -12.49 10.89 6.80
C GLY A 205 -11.65 12.14 6.64
N GLY A 206 -11.60 12.65 5.43
CA GLY A 206 -10.83 13.84 5.13
C GLY A 206 -10.65 14.07 3.65
N VAL A 207 -9.68 14.90 3.35
CA VAL A 207 -9.35 15.28 1.98
C VAL A 207 -7.85 15.34 1.78
N GLU A 208 -7.39 14.81 0.66
CA GLU A 208 -6.06 15.03 0.12
C GLU A 208 -6.17 16.04 -1.02
N TYR A 209 -5.35 17.09 -0.96
CA TYR A 209 -5.30 18.14 -1.96
C TYR A 209 -3.97 18.08 -2.72
N GLN A 210 -4.06 17.82 -4.02
CA GLN A 210 -2.92 17.93 -4.92
C GLN A 210 -2.70 19.41 -5.23
N THR A 211 -1.61 19.99 -4.73
CA THR A 211 -1.31 21.40 -5.00
C THR A 211 -0.87 21.60 -6.46
N PRO A 212 -0.93 22.83 -6.99
CA PRO A 212 -0.38 23.14 -8.31
C PRO A 212 1.12 22.84 -8.42
N TRP A 213 1.83 22.82 -7.29
CA TRP A 213 3.21 22.33 -7.23
C TRP A 213 3.21 20.82 -7.06
N GLN A 214 3.37 20.11 -8.17
CA GLN A 214 3.17 18.67 -8.29
C GLN A 214 3.78 17.81 -7.16
N PRO A 215 5.02 18.04 -6.66
CA PRO A 215 5.57 17.24 -5.57
C PRO A 215 4.87 17.37 -4.23
N LEU A 216 4.09 18.44 -4.01
CA LEU A 216 3.48 18.74 -2.73
C LEU A 216 1.99 18.38 -2.70
N ARG A 217 1.59 17.63 -1.68
CA ARG A 217 0.20 17.35 -1.33
C ARG A 217 -0.08 17.74 0.10
N LEU A 218 -1.28 18.22 0.35
CA LEU A 218 -1.75 18.57 1.69
C LEU A 218 -2.88 17.62 2.08
N LYS A 219 -2.96 17.31 3.35
CA LYS A 219 -4.01 16.47 3.93
C LYS A 219 -4.70 17.18 5.08
N LEU A 220 -6.02 17.06 5.10
CA LEU A 220 -6.85 17.40 6.24
C LEU A 220 -7.68 16.18 6.60
N GLU A 221 -7.65 15.77 7.85
CA GLU A 221 -8.30 14.57 8.35
C GLU A 221 -9.14 14.87 9.57
N TYR A 222 -10.31 14.23 9.66
CA TYR A 222 -11.12 14.10 10.86
C TYR A 222 -11.01 12.65 11.36
N GLU A 223 -10.63 12.50 12.62
CA GLU A 223 -10.30 11.21 13.21
C GLU A 223 -11.43 10.69 14.09
N GLY A 224 -11.71 9.38 13.99
CA GLY A 224 -12.72 8.67 14.79
C GLY A 224 -12.22 8.12 16.12
N ASN A 225 -10.91 8.20 16.40
CA ASN A 225 -10.32 7.80 17.67
C ASN A 225 -10.38 8.96 18.68
N ASP A 226 -10.57 8.66 19.96
CA ASP A 226 -10.54 9.64 21.06
C ASP A 226 -9.36 9.43 22.01
N TYR A 227 -8.53 8.41 21.77
CA TYR A 227 -7.34 8.04 22.54
C TYR A 227 -7.57 7.81 24.04
N SER A 228 -8.83 7.71 24.49
CA SER A 228 -9.17 7.54 25.90
C SER A 228 -8.66 6.24 26.50
N GLN A 229 -8.51 5.21 25.67
CA GLN A 229 -8.03 3.88 26.03
C GLN A 229 -6.74 3.49 25.30
N ASP A 230 -5.98 4.48 24.88
CA ASP A 230 -4.75 4.24 24.13
C ASP A 230 -3.70 3.50 24.96
N PHE A 231 -3.00 2.56 24.36
CA PHE A 231 -2.01 1.73 25.05
C PHE A 231 -0.80 2.53 25.50
N ALA A 232 -0.40 3.58 24.80
CA ALA A 232 0.70 4.45 25.20
C ALA A 232 0.45 5.19 26.54
N GLY A 233 -0.78 5.13 27.05
CA GLY A 233 -1.23 5.79 28.24
C GLY A 233 -2.18 6.93 27.93
N LYS A 234 -2.34 7.87 28.85
CA LYS A 234 -3.24 9.00 28.65
C LYS A 234 -2.68 9.94 27.58
N ILE A 235 -3.21 9.84 26.37
CA ILE A 235 -2.94 10.77 25.28
C ILE A 235 -4.02 11.85 25.30
N GLU A 236 -3.61 13.12 25.38
CA GLU A 236 -4.53 14.26 25.29
C GLU A 236 -4.82 14.56 23.83
N GLN A 237 -6.10 14.57 23.47
CA GLN A 237 -6.57 15.02 22.14
C GLN A 237 -7.20 16.40 22.28
N LYS A 238 -6.50 17.43 21.79
CA LYS A 238 -7.01 18.81 21.77
C LYS A 238 -7.86 19.11 20.54
N SER A 239 -7.70 18.33 19.48
CA SER A 239 -8.44 18.47 18.24
C SER A 239 -8.68 17.09 17.62
N LYS A 240 -9.84 16.90 17.02
CA LYS A 240 -10.14 15.73 16.17
C LYS A 240 -9.69 15.92 14.73
N PHE A 241 -9.15 17.08 14.38
CA PHE A 241 -8.63 17.38 13.06
C PHE A 241 -7.11 17.29 13.08
N ASN A 242 -6.59 16.57 12.09
CA ASN A 242 -5.18 16.42 11.80
C ASN A 242 -4.89 17.10 10.44
N VAL A 243 -3.74 17.73 10.34
CA VAL A 243 -3.28 18.36 9.09
C VAL A 243 -1.89 17.84 8.75
N GLY A 244 -1.62 17.63 7.47
CA GLY A 244 -0.31 17.13 7.06
C GLY A 244 0.07 17.58 5.66
N ALA A 245 1.36 17.44 5.38
CA ALA A 245 1.96 17.69 4.09
C ALA A 245 2.84 16.52 3.69
N ILE A 246 2.76 16.13 2.43
CA ILE A 246 3.61 15.11 1.84
C ILE A 246 4.33 15.73 0.67
N TYR A 247 5.65 15.59 0.68
CA TYR A 247 6.51 16.06 -0.39
C TYR A 247 7.19 14.89 -1.08
N ARG A 248 6.95 14.74 -2.39
CA ARG A 248 7.60 13.76 -3.25
C ARG A 248 9.00 14.24 -3.60
N VAL A 249 10.02 13.69 -2.95
CA VAL A 249 11.42 14.04 -3.21
C VAL A 249 11.91 13.44 -4.52
N THR A 250 11.52 12.20 -4.77
CA THR A 250 11.81 11.43 -5.99
C THR A 250 10.65 10.49 -6.28
N ASP A 251 10.63 9.83 -7.43
CA ASP A 251 9.58 8.86 -7.77
C ASP A 251 9.48 7.69 -6.78
N TRP A 252 10.55 7.40 -6.07
CA TRP A 252 10.66 6.31 -5.11
C TRP A 252 10.66 6.76 -3.63
N ALA A 253 10.64 8.08 -3.33
CA ALA A 253 10.73 8.57 -1.95
C ALA A 253 9.83 9.79 -1.69
N ASP A 254 9.04 9.69 -0.60
CA ASP A 254 8.27 10.79 -0.03
C ASP A 254 8.79 11.11 1.37
N VAL A 255 8.72 12.38 1.76
CA VAL A 255 8.78 12.83 3.15
C VAL A 255 7.43 13.39 3.56
N ASN A 256 7.08 13.20 4.83
CA ASN A 256 5.82 13.68 5.39
C ASN A 256 6.04 14.37 6.72
N LEU A 257 5.22 15.36 6.96
CA LEU A 257 5.12 16.10 8.20
C LEU A 257 3.64 16.32 8.50
N SER A 258 3.20 16.00 9.71
CA SER A 258 1.83 16.25 10.16
C SER A 258 1.78 16.87 11.54
N TYR A 259 0.67 17.55 11.80
CA TYR A 259 0.30 18.05 13.12
C TYR A 259 -1.03 17.42 13.49
N GLU A 260 -1.01 16.60 14.52
CA GLU A 260 -2.08 15.70 14.90
C GLU A 260 -2.61 15.99 16.28
N ARG A 261 -3.86 15.67 16.50
CA ARG A 261 -4.54 15.80 17.80
C ARG A 261 -4.48 17.22 18.39
N GLY A 262 -4.01 18.23 17.63
CA GLY A 262 -3.82 19.60 18.07
C GLY A 262 -2.66 19.81 19.04
N ASN A 263 -1.76 18.84 19.19
CA ASN A 263 -0.63 18.91 20.13
C ASN A 263 0.59 18.08 19.75
N THR A 264 0.54 17.30 18.69
CA THR A 264 1.60 16.34 18.35
C THR A 264 2.11 16.55 16.95
N VAL A 265 3.42 16.60 16.77
CA VAL A 265 4.07 16.60 15.46
C VAL A 265 4.50 15.18 15.11
N MET A 266 4.14 14.72 13.94
CA MET A 266 4.60 13.46 13.35
C MET A 266 5.43 13.77 12.13
N PHE A 267 6.57 13.10 12.00
CA PHE A 267 7.39 13.19 10.79
C PHE A 267 7.78 11.80 10.31
N GLY A 268 8.14 11.70 9.06
CA GLY A 268 8.64 10.45 8.53
C GLY A 268 8.90 10.48 7.04
N PHE A 269 9.15 9.29 6.51
CA PHE A 269 9.39 9.09 5.08
C PHE A 269 8.78 7.78 4.61
N THR A 270 8.57 7.68 3.31
CA THR A 270 8.15 6.48 2.60
C THR A 270 9.10 6.23 1.45
N LEU A 271 9.62 5.01 1.36
CA LEU A 271 10.35 4.51 0.19
C LEU A 271 9.46 3.54 -0.55
N ARG A 272 9.39 3.63 -1.88
CA ARG A 272 8.57 2.75 -2.70
C ARG A 272 9.33 2.19 -3.88
N THR A 273 8.95 0.99 -4.28
CA THR A 273 9.40 0.36 -5.51
C THR A 273 8.26 -0.49 -6.07
N ASN A 274 8.32 -0.84 -7.34
CA ASN A 274 7.33 -1.72 -7.93
C ASN A 274 8.04 -2.93 -8.56
N PHE A 275 7.62 -4.13 -8.17
CA PHE A 275 8.20 -5.37 -8.71
C PHE A 275 7.99 -5.52 -10.19
N ASN A 276 6.87 -5.01 -10.72
CA ASN A 276 6.57 -5.09 -12.15
C ASN A 276 7.48 -4.18 -12.99
N ASP A 277 8.09 -3.15 -12.37
CA ASP A 277 9.05 -2.26 -13.01
C ASP A 277 10.50 -2.78 -12.90
N MET A 278 10.74 -3.79 -12.04
CA MET A 278 12.06 -4.43 -11.89
C MET A 278 12.34 -5.32 -13.10
N ARG A 279 13.07 -4.80 -14.06
CA ARG A 279 13.61 -5.61 -15.15
C ARG A 279 14.89 -6.29 -14.68
N PRO A 280 15.00 -7.61 -14.74
CA PRO A 280 16.29 -8.27 -14.51
C PRO A 280 17.29 -7.70 -15.53
N HIS A 281 18.39 -7.15 -15.05
CA HIS A 281 19.52 -6.81 -15.90
C HIS A 281 20.11 -8.12 -16.41
N TYR A 282 19.62 -8.60 -17.56
CA TYR A 282 20.36 -9.59 -18.32
C TYR A 282 21.53 -8.84 -18.98
N ASN A 283 22.74 -9.13 -18.54
CA ASN A 283 23.93 -8.83 -19.31
C ASN A 283 23.97 -9.78 -20.53
N ASP A 284 23.04 -9.57 -21.45
CA ASP A 284 23.14 -10.20 -22.75
C ASP A 284 24.32 -9.58 -23.45
N ASN A 285 25.34 -10.37 -23.70
CA ASN A 285 26.42 -9.98 -24.58
C ASN A 285 25.79 -9.47 -25.88
N ALA A 286 26.25 -8.32 -26.37
CA ALA A 286 25.77 -7.75 -27.63
C ALA A 286 25.79 -8.85 -28.70
N ARG A 287 24.69 -8.94 -29.46
CA ARG A 287 24.61 -9.89 -30.59
C ARG A 287 25.85 -9.75 -31.43
N PRO A 288 26.62 -10.83 -31.70
CA PRO A 288 27.74 -10.75 -32.62
C PRO A 288 27.25 -10.18 -33.96
N ALA A 289 27.98 -9.19 -34.50
CA ALA A 289 27.62 -8.63 -35.80
C ALA A 289 27.66 -9.75 -36.83
N TYR A 290 26.64 -9.81 -37.68
CA TYR A 290 26.62 -10.74 -38.80
C TYR A 290 27.83 -10.41 -39.72
N ARG A 291 28.69 -11.40 -39.87
CA ARG A 291 29.79 -11.34 -40.84
C ARG A 291 29.47 -12.30 -41.97
N PRO A 292 29.21 -11.79 -43.20
CA PRO A 292 29.09 -12.68 -44.33
C PRO A 292 30.41 -13.44 -44.53
N GLU A 293 30.43 -14.71 -44.29
CA GLU A 293 31.60 -15.52 -44.60
C GLU A 293 31.70 -15.76 -46.10
N PRO A 294 32.93 -15.81 -46.68
CA PRO A 294 33.10 -16.19 -48.08
C PRO A 294 32.53 -17.60 -48.32
N GLN A 295 31.86 -17.78 -49.47
CA GLN A 295 31.15 -19.03 -49.79
C GLN A 295 32.07 -20.28 -49.91
N ASP A 296 33.37 -20.10 -49.85
CA ASP A 296 34.38 -21.19 -50.05
C ASP A 296 35.04 -21.67 -48.74
N ALA A 297 34.52 -21.28 -47.58
CA ALA A 297 35.08 -21.76 -46.31
C ALA A 297 34.76 -23.24 -46.11
N ILE A 298 35.69 -24.12 -46.44
CA ILE A 298 35.68 -25.54 -46.04
C ILE A 298 35.52 -25.58 -44.52
N LEU A 299 34.46 -26.18 -44.01
CA LEU A 299 34.20 -26.39 -42.58
C LEU A 299 35.37 -27.19 -41.95
N GLN A 300 36.40 -26.49 -41.53
CA GLN A 300 37.49 -27.09 -40.74
C GLN A 300 36.94 -27.43 -39.33
N HIS A 301 37.48 -28.49 -38.74
CA HIS A 301 37.05 -28.98 -37.42
C HIS A 301 37.07 -27.91 -36.34
N SER A 302 37.94 -26.92 -36.43
CA SER A 302 38.03 -25.74 -35.55
C SER A 302 36.84 -24.78 -35.67
N VAL A 303 36.26 -24.65 -36.86
CA VAL A 303 35.09 -23.77 -37.11
C VAL A 303 33.84 -24.37 -36.48
N VAL A 304 33.66 -25.71 -36.60
CA VAL A 304 32.52 -26.41 -35.99
C VAL A 304 32.56 -26.31 -34.45
N ALA A 305 33.77 -26.48 -33.85
CA ALA A 305 33.93 -26.33 -32.40
C ALA A 305 33.60 -24.93 -31.91
N ASN A 306 34.00 -23.88 -32.65
CA ASN A 306 33.65 -22.49 -32.35
C ASN A 306 32.13 -22.25 -32.48
N GLN A 307 31.48 -22.79 -33.50
CA GLN A 307 30.04 -22.67 -33.70
C GLN A 307 29.26 -23.37 -32.57
N LEU A 308 29.67 -24.53 -32.13
CA LEU A 308 29.09 -25.25 -30.98
C LEU A 308 29.24 -24.45 -29.70
N THR A 309 30.39 -23.80 -29.49
CA THR A 309 30.64 -22.93 -28.35
C THR A 309 29.71 -21.70 -28.37
N LEU A 310 29.53 -21.05 -29.53
CA LEU A 310 28.63 -19.95 -29.71
C LEU A 310 27.14 -20.33 -29.47
N LEU A 311 26.73 -21.52 -29.95
CA LEU A 311 25.38 -22.04 -29.70
C LEU A 311 25.16 -22.31 -28.20
N LYS A 312 26.14 -22.81 -27.50
CA LYS A 312 26.08 -23.04 -26.06
C LYS A 312 25.98 -21.76 -25.28
N TYR A 313 26.85 -20.78 -25.50
CA TYR A 313 26.96 -19.58 -24.68
C TYR A 313 25.98 -18.46 -25.11
N ASN A 314 25.78 -18.25 -26.42
CA ASN A 314 24.95 -17.16 -26.92
C ASN A 314 23.49 -17.58 -27.13
N ALA A 315 23.25 -18.76 -27.69
CA ALA A 315 21.89 -19.27 -27.88
C ALA A 315 21.36 -20.03 -26.67
N GLY A 316 22.20 -20.36 -25.68
CA GLY A 316 21.79 -21.05 -24.44
C GLY A 316 21.33 -22.48 -24.64
N LEU A 317 21.90 -23.19 -25.64
CA LEU A 317 21.62 -24.58 -25.89
C LEU A 317 22.55 -25.48 -25.05
N ALA A 318 22.00 -26.44 -24.32
CA ALA A 318 22.79 -27.54 -23.73
C ALA A 318 23.05 -28.58 -24.78
N ASP A 319 24.27 -29.13 -24.76
CA ASP A 319 24.75 -30.20 -25.66
C ASP A 319 24.37 -29.99 -27.14
N PRO A 320 24.68 -28.80 -27.73
CA PRO A 320 24.35 -28.55 -29.11
C PRO A 320 25.10 -29.49 -30.05
N LYS A 321 24.39 -30.07 -31.01
CA LYS A 321 24.94 -30.91 -32.07
C LYS A 321 24.63 -30.30 -33.41
N ILE A 322 25.61 -30.30 -34.29
CA ILE A 322 25.47 -29.82 -35.68
C ILE A 322 25.67 -30.99 -36.62
N GLN A 323 24.69 -31.17 -37.51
CA GLN A 323 24.78 -32.17 -38.60
C GLN A 323 24.48 -31.48 -39.93
N VAL A 324 25.36 -31.72 -40.90
CA VAL A 324 25.15 -31.23 -42.27
C VAL A 324 24.67 -32.41 -43.11
N LYS A 325 23.53 -32.24 -43.78
CA LYS A 325 22.97 -33.26 -44.66
C LYS A 325 22.54 -32.60 -45.99
N GLY A 326 23.39 -32.77 -47.00
CA GLY A 326 23.25 -32.01 -48.26
C GLY A 326 23.48 -30.51 -48.01
N ASP A 327 22.61 -29.69 -48.47
CA ASP A 327 22.65 -28.21 -48.27
C ASP A 327 21.91 -27.74 -46.98
N THR A 328 21.53 -28.70 -46.14
CA THR A 328 20.76 -28.37 -44.93
C THR A 328 21.60 -28.61 -43.69
N LEU A 329 21.61 -27.59 -42.81
CA LEU A 329 22.25 -27.61 -41.50
C LEU A 329 21.21 -27.94 -40.43
N TYR A 330 21.37 -29.06 -39.73
CA TYR A 330 20.52 -29.44 -38.60
C TYR A 330 21.27 -29.09 -37.31
N VAL A 331 20.62 -28.24 -36.48
CA VAL A 331 21.10 -27.90 -35.14
C VAL A 331 20.13 -28.49 -34.15
N THR A 332 20.61 -29.34 -33.26
CA THR A 332 19.81 -29.94 -32.17
C THR A 332 20.48 -29.63 -30.83
N GLY A 333 19.67 -29.37 -29.81
CA GLY A 333 20.12 -29.07 -28.45
C GLY A 333 18.92 -28.76 -27.56
N GLU A 334 19.12 -28.85 -26.24
CA GLU A 334 18.09 -28.48 -25.26
C GLU A 334 18.22 -27.00 -24.90
N GLN A 335 17.12 -26.25 -24.95
CA GLN A 335 17.12 -24.86 -24.54
C GLN A 335 17.09 -24.73 -23.03
N VAL A 336 18.18 -24.23 -22.41
CA VAL A 336 18.30 -24.12 -20.95
C VAL A 336 18.33 -22.66 -20.45
N LYS A 337 18.70 -21.71 -21.31
CA LYS A 337 18.85 -20.29 -20.91
C LYS A 337 17.61 -19.45 -21.15
N TYR A 338 16.88 -19.69 -22.22
CA TYR A 338 15.71 -18.89 -22.60
C TYR A 338 14.46 -19.77 -22.55
N ARG A 339 13.51 -19.47 -21.63
CA ARG A 339 12.32 -20.29 -21.43
C ARG A 339 11.19 -20.08 -22.43
N CYS A 340 11.24 -19.03 -23.24
CA CYS A 340 10.21 -18.75 -24.22
C CYS A 340 10.79 -18.06 -25.45
N LEU A 341 10.78 -18.75 -26.58
CA LEU A 341 11.16 -18.21 -27.88
C LEU A 341 9.95 -17.95 -28.79
N LEU A 342 8.73 -17.98 -28.24
CA LEU A 342 7.48 -17.74 -28.97
C LEU A 342 6.89 -16.41 -28.54
N TYR A 343 7.39 -15.33 -29.11
CA TYR A 343 6.69 -14.05 -29.31
C TYR A 343 7.17 -13.46 -30.60
#